data_bd3408aff27769523bd8264154d74a85
#
_entry.id   bd3408aff27769523bd8264154d74a85
#
_cell.length_a   1.000
_cell.length_b   1.000
_cell.length_c   1.000
_cell.angle_alpha   90.00
_cell.angle_beta   90.00
_cell.angle_gamma   90.00
#
_symmetry.space_group_name_H-M   'P 1'
#
loop_
_entity.id
_entity.type
_entity.pdbx_description
1 polymer ?
#
loop_
_entity_poly.entity_id
_entity_poly.type
_entity_poly.pdbx_seq_one_letter_code
_entity_poly.pdbx_strand_id
1 'polypeptide(L)'
;MKRIYAVICLMGFSLSLHAQDAIIFRDGRVKSVKIIQTNNDKTLFKESGNKKAFEEFVENTKVFMLKFKTRGNVVFNANGERILTTSEHTEIPKDAIVVYYKDGREIPAYNLTMDASVVSFKTSKRAKDRPIFSPKSEVFMIRYPDGTRDILTNLAVEEQQQREREAEEARQKAQREAEVSDSIKAAAMEEAASATNPKKATIVTKKGVRMKVWVCSDTPTMVSYKKVNSAKAAIFNMSKAKIKNIIY
;
A
#
# COMPACT_ATOMS: atom_id res chain seq x y z
N MET A 1 -4.15 64.30 48.96
CA MET A 1 -3.49 63.49 47.93
C MET A 1 -4.16 62.13 47.90
N LYS A 2 -5.06 61.91 46.94
CA LYS A 2 -5.78 60.65 46.76
C LYS A 2 -5.02 59.72 45.82
N ARG A 3 -4.53 58.60 46.31
CA ARG A 3 -3.88 57.57 45.51
C ARG A 3 -4.95 56.68 44.85
N ILE A 4 -5.06 56.82 43.51
CA ILE A 4 -5.92 56.00 42.67
C ILE A 4 -5.13 54.72 42.38
N TYR A 5 -5.54 53.58 42.98
CA TYR A 5 -5.03 52.28 42.60
C TYR A 5 -5.79 51.79 41.36
N ALA A 6 -5.15 51.86 40.20
CA ALA A 6 -5.68 51.24 38.99
C ALA A 6 -5.48 49.70 39.15
N VAL A 7 -6.55 49.00 39.48
CA VAL A 7 -6.60 47.56 39.41
C VAL A 7 -6.73 47.16 37.93
N ILE A 8 -5.61 46.83 37.33
CA ILE A 8 -5.61 46.17 36.01
C ILE A 8 -6.14 44.76 36.21
N CYS A 9 -7.41 44.56 35.96
CA CYS A 9 -7.99 43.23 35.76
C CYS A 9 -7.39 42.65 34.48
N LEU A 10 -6.32 41.87 34.64
CA LEU A 10 -5.88 40.96 33.62
C LEU A 10 -6.96 39.90 33.47
N MET A 11 -7.95 40.17 32.61
CA MET A 11 -8.86 39.11 32.13
C MET A 11 -8.02 38.13 31.38
N GLY A 12 -7.57 37.09 32.08
CA GLY A 12 -7.04 35.89 31.49
C GLY A 12 -8.12 35.34 30.55
N PHE A 13 -7.94 35.58 29.28
CA PHE A 13 -8.66 34.87 28.22
C PHE A 13 -8.21 33.41 28.33
N SER A 14 -8.89 32.69 29.21
CA SER A 14 -8.85 31.22 29.18
C SER A 14 -9.50 30.83 27.86
N LEU A 15 -8.68 30.70 26.82
CA LEU A 15 -9.03 30.00 25.60
C LEU A 15 -9.41 28.59 26.04
N SER A 16 -10.70 28.42 26.30
CA SER A 16 -11.30 27.11 26.48
C SER A 16 -11.06 26.37 25.18
N LEU A 17 -9.95 25.66 25.09
CA LEU A 17 -9.72 24.66 24.06
C LEU A 17 -10.72 23.54 24.30
N HIS A 18 -11.97 23.83 23.93
CA HIS A 18 -12.98 22.78 23.83
C HIS A 18 -12.42 21.79 22.85
N ALA A 19 -12.40 20.53 23.22
CA ALA A 19 -12.07 19.46 22.30
C ALA A 19 -12.94 19.64 21.05
N GLN A 20 -12.30 20.00 19.96
CA GLN A 20 -12.93 20.26 18.68
C GLN A 20 -12.53 19.12 17.75
N ASP A 21 -13.31 18.92 16.70
CA ASP A 21 -12.88 18.04 15.65
C ASP A 21 -11.58 18.58 15.04
N ALA A 22 -10.73 17.70 14.55
CA ALA A 22 -9.49 18.09 13.87
C ALA A 22 -9.24 17.21 12.65
N ILE A 23 -8.62 17.81 11.64
CA ILE A 23 -8.06 17.09 10.50
C ILE A 23 -6.56 17.04 10.69
N ILE A 24 -5.99 15.85 10.71
CA ILE A 24 -4.55 15.60 10.70
C ILE A 24 -4.17 15.19 9.29
N PHE A 25 -3.35 16.00 8.66
CA PHE A 25 -2.88 15.79 7.30
C PHE A 25 -1.69 14.82 7.27
N ARG A 26 -1.42 14.22 6.11
CA ARG A 26 -0.27 13.32 5.92
C ARG A 26 1.09 14.01 6.04
N ASP A 27 1.14 15.33 5.85
CA ASP A 27 2.31 16.18 6.08
C ASP A 27 2.46 16.63 7.54
N GLY A 28 1.66 16.08 8.45
CA GLY A 28 1.70 16.39 9.88
C GLY A 28 0.98 17.69 10.28
N ARG A 29 0.45 18.48 9.34
CA ARG A 29 -0.38 19.63 9.69
C ARG A 29 -1.64 19.19 10.41
N VAL A 30 -2.07 20.01 11.39
CA VAL A 30 -3.32 19.80 12.12
C VAL A 30 -4.18 21.04 11.97
N LYS A 31 -5.42 20.87 11.51
CA LYS A 31 -6.42 21.94 11.38
C LYS A 31 -7.59 21.65 12.32
N SER A 32 -7.87 22.55 13.26
CA SER A 32 -9.07 22.48 14.12
C SER A 32 -10.28 22.90 13.30
N VAL A 33 -11.28 22.05 13.21
CA VAL A 33 -12.42 22.20 12.33
C VAL A 33 -13.70 21.68 13.00
N LYS A 34 -14.84 21.93 12.38
CA LYS A 34 -16.08 21.20 12.58
C LYS A 34 -16.29 20.33 11.35
N ILE A 35 -16.15 19.02 11.50
CA ILE A 35 -16.41 18.06 10.41
C ILE A 35 -17.93 17.97 10.22
N ILE A 36 -18.38 18.19 9.00
CA ILE A 36 -19.80 18.16 8.63
C ILE A 36 -20.15 16.79 8.09
N GLN A 37 -19.39 16.34 7.09
CA GLN A 37 -19.63 15.08 6.40
C GLN A 37 -18.33 14.52 5.84
N THR A 38 -18.23 13.21 5.80
CA THR A 38 -17.14 12.48 5.15
C THR A 38 -17.74 11.42 4.24
N ASN A 39 -17.41 11.46 2.97
CA ASN A 39 -17.72 10.41 1.99
C ASN A 39 -16.44 9.62 1.62
N ASN A 40 -16.47 8.83 0.56
CA ASN A 40 -15.33 8.01 0.15
C ASN A 40 -14.13 8.83 -0.33
N ASP A 41 -14.37 9.99 -0.97
CA ASP A 41 -13.33 10.76 -1.65
C ASP A 41 -12.93 12.02 -0.89
N LYS A 42 -13.89 12.65 -0.20
CA LYS A 42 -13.73 13.99 0.38
C LYS A 42 -14.34 14.11 1.76
N THR A 43 -13.75 14.99 2.55
CA THR A 43 -14.29 15.42 3.85
C THR A 43 -14.69 16.89 3.78
N LEU A 44 -15.95 17.17 4.08
CA LEU A 44 -16.53 18.51 4.16
C LEU A 44 -16.43 19.02 5.60
N PHE A 45 -15.93 20.23 5.78
CA PHE A 45 -15.71 20.83 7.09
C PHE A 45 -15.89 22.34 7.07
N LYS A 46 -15.99 22.92 8.25
CA LYS A 46 -15.89 24.37 8.49
C LYS A 46 -14.76 24.66 9.46
N GLU A 47 -14.10 25.77 9.31
CA GLU A 47 -13.10 26.23 10.25
C GLU A 47 -13.74 26.46 11.63
N SER A 48 -13.10 25.95 12.67
CA SER A 48 -13.62 26.06 14.03
C SER A 48 -13.42 27.47 14.59
N GLY A 49 -14.41 27.93 15.36
CA GLY A 49 -14.36 29.27 15.96
C GLY A 49 -14.85 30.41 15.05
N ASN A 50 -15.00 30.21 13.76
CA ASN A 50 -15.50 31.20 12.83
C ASN A 50 -16.95 30.89 12.42
N LYS A 51 -17.93 31.60 13.01
CA LYS A 51 -19.35 31.40 12.68
C LYS A 51 -19.72 31.69 11.23
N LYS A 52 -18.91 32.52 10.55
CA LYS A 52 -19.10 32.92 9.14
C LYS A 52 -18.23 32.11 8.19
N ALA A 53 -17.50 31.08 8.67
CA ALA A 53 -16.64 30.28 7.82
C ALA A 53 -17.47 29.56 6.75
N PHE A 54 -16.97 29.60 5.53
CA PHE A 54 -17.53 28.84 4.43
C PHE A 54 -17.26 27.32 4.63
N GLU A 55 -18.05 26.52 3.95
CA GLU A 55 -17.80 25.10 3.86
C GLU A 55 -16.62 24.87 2.91
N GLU A 56 -15.64 24.15 3.38
CA GLU A 56 -14.46 23.73 2.61
C GLU A 56 -14.46 22.22 2.53
N PHE A 57 -13.82 21.68 1.53
CA PHE A 57 -13.58 20.25 1.44
C PHE A 57 -12.10 19.95 1.26
N VAL A 58 -11.69 18.79 1.73
CA VAL A 58 -10.36 18.21 1.52
C VAL A 58 -10.51 16.81 0.96
N GLU A 59 -9.65 16.45 0.03
CA GLU A 59 -9.55 15.09 -0.49
C GLU A 59 -9.02 14.16 0.61
N ASN A 60 -9.66 13.01 0.78
CA ASN A 60 -9.27 12.04 1.82
C ASN A 60 -7.84 11.50 1.58
N THR A 61 -7.33 11.53 0.35
CA THR A 61 -5.95 11.21 -0.01
C THR A 61 -4.90 12.09 0.68
N LYS A 62 -5.27 13.31 1.06
CA LYS A 62 -4.39 14.25 1.78
C LYS A 62 -4.50 14.15 3.30
N VAL A 63 -5.51 13.40 3.78
CA VAL A 63 -5.82 13.25 5.20
C VAL A 63 -5.22 11.96 5.72
N PHE A 64 -4.49 12.06 6.83
CA PHE A 64 -4.08 10.88 7.59
C PHE A 64 -5.21 10.44 8.52
N MET A 65 -5.76 11.36 9.32
CA MET A 65 -6.77 11.02 10.33
C MET A 65 -7.76 12.17 10.53
N LEU A 66 -9.03 11.82 10.69
CA LEU A 66 -10.06 12.69 11.23
C LEU A 66 -10.24 12.36 12.71
N LYS A 67 -10.05 13.36 13.54
CA LYS A 67 -10.29 13.28 14.98
C LYS A 67 -11.63 13.93 15.28
N PHE A 68 -12.52 13.19 15.91
CA PHE A 68 -13.83 13.71 16.33
C PHE A 68 -13.88 13.96 17.83
N LYS A 69 -14.60 15.01 18.23
CA LYS A 69 -14.80 15.33 19.64
C LYS A 69 -15.53 14.24 20.42
N THR A 70 -16.52 13.62 19.82
CA THR A 70 -17.53 12.78 20.50
C THR A 70 -17.57 11.34 20.02
N ARG A 71 -16.79 11.01 19.01
CA ARG A 71 -16.72 9.64 18.44
C ARG A 71 -15.28 9.28 18.14
N GLY A 72 -15.04 8.02 17.82
CA GLY A 72 -13.70 7.54 17.49
C GLY A 72 -13.11 8.18 16.25
N ASN A 73 -11.79 8.09 16.12
CA ASN A 73 -11.05 8.62 15.00
C ASN A 73 -11.25 7.77 13.74
N VAL A 74 -11.14 8.41 12.59
CA VAL A 74 -11.16 7.74 11.27
C VAL A 74 -9.82 7.93 10.60
N VAL A 75 -9.17 6.82 10.23
CA VAL A 75 -7.86 6.82 9.55
C VAL A 75 -8.03 6.43 8.10
N PHE A 76 -7.30 7.11 7.21
CA PHE A 76 -7.31 6.87 5.78
C PHE A 76 -5.97 6.34 5.29
N ASN A 77 -6.00 5.45 4.28
CA ASN A 77 -4.82 5.06 3.53
C ASN A 77 -4.44 6.12 2.47
N ALA A 78 -3.38 5.85 1.69
CA ALA A 78 -2.91 6.72 0.62
C ALA A 78 -3.96 6.98 -0.46
N ASN A 79 -4.83 6.02 -0.70
CA ASN A 79 -5.88 6.13 -1.70
C ASN A 79 -7.12 6.89 -1.19
N GLY A 80 -7.09 7.35 0.08
CA GLY A 80 -8.22 8.03 0.70
C GLY A 80 -9.30 7.06 1.21
N GLU A 81 -9.06 5.76 1.20
CA GLU A 81 -9.96 4.75 1.71
C GLU A 81 -9.85 4.66 3.23
N ARG A 82 -10.98 4.47 3.89
CA ARG A 82 -11.05 4.33 5.34
C ARG A 82 -10.51 2.96 5.76
N ILE A 83 -9.39 2.94 6.52
CA ILE A 83 -8.74 1.71 6.96
C ILE A 83 -9.05 1.35 8.42
N LEU A 84 -9.32 2.35 9.26
CA LEU A 84 -9.60 2.15 10.67
C LEU A 84 -10.60 3.19 11.16
N THR A 85 -11.49 2.74 12.07
CA THR A 85 -12.31 3.61 12.87
C THR A 85 -12.15 3.17 14.32
N THR A 86 -11.52 4.00 15.15
CA THR A 86 -11.41 3.70 16.57
C THR A 86 -12.72 4.03 17.26
N SER A 87 -13.25 3.11 18.06
CA SER A 87 -14.50 3.31 18.79
C SER A 87 -14.32 4.11 20.08
N GLU A 88 -13.11 4.21 20.59
CA GLU A 88 -12.83 4.84 21.88
C GLU A 88 -12.21 6.22 21.68
N HIS A 89 -12.84 7.20 22.34
CA HIS A 89 -12.26 8.52 22.51
C HIS A 89 -11.37 8.49 23.75
N THR A 90 -10.04 8.46 23.52
CA THR A 90 -9.10 8.60 24.61
C THR A 90 -9.03 10.07 25.04
N GLU A 91 -9.46 10.37 26.26
CA GLU A 91 -9.25 11.70 26.84
C GLU A 91 -7.75 11.91 27.07
N ILE A 92 -7.18 12.79 26.26
CA ILE A 92 -5.77 13.12 26.37
C ILE A 92 -5.63 14.36 27.26
N PRO A 93 -4.89 14.29 28.38
CA PRO A 93 -4.62 15.45 29.20
C PRO A 93 -3.96 16.57 28.39
N LYS A 94 -4.33 17.80 28.66
CA LYS A 94 -3.85 18.98 27.91
C LYS A 94 -2.34 19.18 28.02
N ASP A 95 -1.74 18.74 29.10
CA ASP A 95 -0.32 18.83 29.42
C ASP A 95 0.48 17.59 29.03
N ALA A 96 -0.15 16.63 28.37
CA ALA A 96 0.52 15.44 27.89
C ALA A 96 1.11 15.66 26.49
N ILE A 97 2.28 15.10 26.26
CA ILE A 97 2.80 14.83 24.94
C ILE A 97 1.89 13.76 24.32
N VAL A 98 1.62 13.84 23.03
CA VAL A 98 0.79 12.85 22.33
C VAL A 98 1.61 12.18 21.26
N VAL A 99 1.71 10.86 21.35
CA VAL A 99 2.35 10.03 20.32
C VAL A 99 1.26 9.51 19.38
N TYR A 100 1.34 9.87 18.11
CA TYR A 100 0.45 9.40 17.05
C TYR A 100 1.13 8.28 16.29
N TYR A 101 0.51 7.12 16.25
CA TYR A 101 0.99 5.96 15.50
C TYR A 101 0.42 5.95 14.08
N LYS A 102 1.12 5.29 13.17
CA LYS A 102 0.66 5.10 11.78
C LYS A 102 -0.67 4.36 11.67
N ASP A 103 -0.99 3.53 12.64
CA ASP A 103 -2.26 2.81 12.75
C ASP A 103 -3.41 3.66 13.34
N GLY A 104 -3.17 4.95 13.62
CA GLY A 104 -4.18 5.87 14.15
C GLY A 104 -4.35 5.85 15.67
N ARG A 105 -3.59 5.04 16.41
CA ARG A 105 -3.58 5.11 17.87
C ARG A 105 -2.98 6.43 18.33
N GLU A 106 -3.58 7.02 19.36
CA GLU A 106 -3.08 8.17 20.08
C GLU A 106 -2.78 7.77 21.52
N ILE A 107 -1.55 7.97 21.96
CA ILE A 107 -1.14 7.61 23.31
C ILE A 107 -0.56 8.83 24.02
N PRO A 108 -1.10 9.21 25.22
CA PRO A 108 -0.50 10.24 26.05
C PRO A 108 0.87 9.75 26.54
N ALA A 109 1.87 10.60 26.44
CA ALA A 109 3.25 10.28 26.77
C ALA A 109 3.80 11.23 27.82
N TYR A 110 4.52 10.67 28.77
CA TYR A 110 5.27 11.37 29.81
C TYR A 110 6.70 10.86 29.84
N ASN A 111 7.64 11.73 30.22
CA ASN A 111 9.06 11.39 30.26
C ASN A 111 9.55 10.78 28.92
N LEU A 112 9.15 11.42 27.83
CA LEU A 112 9.49 10.98 26.49
C LEU A 112 10.98 11.18 26.23
N THR A 113 11.63 10.13 25.74
CA THR A 113 13.00 10.15 25.25
C THR A 113 13.05 9.51 23.87
N MET A 114 13.96 9.97 23.02
CA MET A 114 14.16 9.43 21.68
C MET A 114 15.63 9.10 21.46
N ASP A 115 15.90 7.91 20.95
CA ASP A 115 17.21 7.54 20.43
C ASP A 115 17.17 7.47 18.89
N ALA A 116 18.15 6.81 18.26
CA ALA A 116 18.22 6.72 16.80
C ALA A 116 16.99 6.01 16.17
N SER A 117 16.45 4.97 16.82
CA SER A 117 15.46 4.04 16.25
C SER A 117 14.20 3.88 17.08
N VAL A 118 14.21 4.30 18.35
CA VAL A 118 13.13 4.02 19.30
C VAL A 118 12.68 5.30 19.99
N VAL A 119 11.38 5.39 20.25
CA VAL A 119 10.76 6.37 21.14
C VAL A 119 10.39 5.65 22.43
N SER A 120 10.84 6.15 23.57
CA SER A 120 10.53 5.60 24.89
C SER A 120 9.75 6.62 25.71
N PHE A 121 8.65 6.21 26.32
CA PHE A 121 7.80 7.07 27.15
C PHE A 121 6.97 6.27 28.14
N LYS A 122 6.36 6.96 29.11
CA LYS A 122 5.37 6.39 30.03
C LYS A 122 3.97 6.88 29.68
N THR A 123 2.95 6.09 29.93
CA THR A 123 1.55 6.47 29.69
C THR A 123 0.94 7.27 30.84
N SER A 124 1.63 7.36 31.98
CA SER A 124 1.22 8.16 33.11
C SER A 124 2.39 8.87 33.79
N LYS A 125 2.11 9.86 34.61
CA LYS A 125 3.11 10.57 35.45
C LYS A 125 3.66 9.73 36.59
N ARG A 126 3.14 8.53 36.83
CA ARG A 126 3.54 7.70 37.97
C ARG A 126 4.95 7.14 37.77
N ALA A 127 5.82 7.31 38.77
CA ALA A 127 7.21 6.85 38.68
C ALA A 127 7.35 5.33 38.52
N LYS A 128 6.37 4.56 39.03
CA LYS A 128 6.38 3.09 39.01
C LYS A 128 5.95 2.49 37.66
N ASP A 129 5.35 3.28 36.75
CA ASP A 129 4.92 2.76 35.47
C ASP A 129 6.12 2.43 34.58
N ARG A 130 6.04 1.26 33.94
CA ARG A 130 7.10 0.82 33.03
C ARG A 130 7.06 1.67 31.76
N PRO A 131 8.23 2.04 31.22
CA PRO A 131 8.28 2.73 29.95
C PRO A 131 7.82 1.81 28.81
N ILE A 132 7.14 2.39 27.83
CA ILE A 132 6.85 1.77 26.54
C ILE A 132 7.97 2.13 25.59
N PHE A 133 8.42 1.16 24.82
CA PHE A 133 9.41 1.33 23.77
C PHE A 133 8.73 1.10 22.42
N SER A 134 8.72 2.11 21.55
CA SER A 134 8.08 2.06 20.25
C SER A 134 9.10 2.35 19.15
N PRO A 135 9.20 1.50 18.14
CA PRO A 135 10.02 1.80 16.96
C PRO A 135 9.58 3.12 16.32
N LYS A 136 10.52 4.00 15.96
CA LYS A 136 10.20 5.24 15.24
C LYS A 136 9.46 4.97 13.93
N SER A 137 9.72 3.82 13.31
CA SER A 137 9.04 3.39 12.08
C SER A 137 7.53 3.17 12.23
N GLU A 138 7.02 2.96 13.45
CA GLU A 138 5.59 2.83 13.73
C GLU A 138 4.94 4.15 14.13
N VAL A 139 5.74 5.15 14.52
CA VAL A 139 5.26 6.45 14.97
C VAL A 139 5.17 7.41 13.79
N PHE A 140 4.01 7.99 13.61
CA PHE A 140 3.79 9.04 12.61
C PHE A 140 4.32 10.39 13.09
N MET A 141 3.85 10.84 14.26
CA MET A 141 4.10 12.18 14.77
C MET A 141 4.07 12.21 16.31
N ILE A 142 4.85 13.09 16.91
CA ILE A 142 4.77 13.45 18.32
C ILE A 142 4.32 14.90 18.39
N ARG A 143 3.28 15.17 19.17
CA ARG A 143 2.80 16.52 19.46
C ARG A 143 3.08 16.87 20.91
N TYR A 144 3.68 18.02 21.13
CA TYR A 144 3.99 18.55 22.45
C TYR A 144 2.87 19.46 23.00
N PRO A 145 2.80 19.71 24.32
CA PRO A 145 1.78 20.54 24.94
C PRO A 145 1.76 21.99 24.44
N ASP A 146 2.89 22.52 24.03
CA ASP A 146 3.04 23.86 23.44
C ASP A 146 2.52 23.97 22.01
N GLY A 147 2.09 22.83 21.42
CA GLY A 147 1.60 22.75 20.04
C GLY A 147 2.68 22.46 19.01
N THR A 148 3.95 22.41 19.40
CA THR A 148 5.04 21.96 18.51
C THR A 148 4.92 20.47 18.22
N ARG A 149 5.57 20.00 17.14
CA ARG A 149 5.47 18.62 16.70
C ARG A 149 6.72 18.17 15.97
N ASP A 150 7.05 16.90 16.21
CA ASP A 150 8.08 16.17 15.50
C ASP A 150 7.42 15.13 14.60
N ILE A 151 7.62 15.25 13.29
CA ILE A 151 7.15 14.28 12.31
C ILE A 151 8.27 13.26 12.13
N LEU A 152 8.05 12.03 12.62
CA LEU A 152 9.03 10.95 12.56
C LEU A 152 8.94 10.19 11.24
N THR A 153 7.75 10.18 10.64
CA THR A 153 7.49 9.54 9.36
C THR A 153 6.75 10.49 8.45
N ASN A 154 7.35 10.81 7.30
CA ASN A 154 6.64 11.49 6.23
C ASN A 154 5.86 10.46 5.42
N LEU A 155 4.62 10.20 5.81
CA LEU A 155 3.75 9.22 5.15
C LEU A 155 3.60 9.48 3.65
N ALA A 156 3.59 10.73 3.23
CA ALA A 156 3.48 11.08 1.81
C ALA A 156 4.70 10.60 1.02
N VAL A 157 5.90 10.74 1.58
CA VAL A 157 7.15 10.27 0.94
C VAL A 157 7.24 8.75 0.93
N GLU A 158 6.90 8.09 2.05
CA GLU A 158 6.90 6.63 2.11
C GLU A 158 5.93 6.02 1.10
N GLU A 159 4.73 6.58 1.00
CA GLU A 159 3.70 6.13 0.06
C GLU A 159 4.10 6.35 -1.40
N GLN A 160 4.76 7.48 -1.69
CA GLN A 160 5.29 7.72 -3.04
C GLN A 160 6.37 6.70 -3.39
N GLN A 161 7.31 6.44 -2.49
CA GLN A 161 8.35 5.43 -2.69
C GLN A 161 7.78 4.01 -2.84
N GLN A 162 6.71 3.70 -2.11
CA GLN A 162 6.04 2.41 -2.25
C GLN A 162 5.36 2.28 -3.60
N ARG A 163 4.63 3.30 -4.07
CA ARG A 163 4.02 3.32 -5.41
C ARG A 163 5.05 3.21 -6.53
N GLU A 164 6.20 3.86 -6.38
CA GLU A 164 7.29 3.77 -7.35
C GLU A 164 7.86 2.34 -7.39
N ARG A 165 8.08 1.69 -6.24
CA ARG A 165 8.51 0.28 -6.18
C ARG A 165 7.49 -0.67 -6.80
N GLU A 166 6.22 -0.54 -6.44
CA GLU A 166 5.15 -1.36 -7.02
C GLU A 166 5.04 -1.18 -8.54
N ALA A 167 5.17 0.06 -9.04
CA ALA A 167 5.17 0.34 -10.46
C ALA A 167 6.40 -0.25 -11.18
N GLU A 168 7.55 -0.24 -10.55
CA GLU A 168 8.77 -0.84 -11.09
C GLU A 168 8.68 -2.38 -11.12
N GLU A 169 8.18 -2.99 -10.04
CA GLU A 169 7.93 -4.44 -10.00
C GLU A 169 6.93 -4.88 -11.07
N ALA A 170 5.85 -4.10 -11.26
CA ALA A 170 4.88 -4.36 -12.31
C ALA A 170 5.49 -4.26 -13.72
N ARG A 171 6.38 -3.29 -13.96
CA ARG A 171 7.11 -3.16 -15.23
C ARG A 171 8.05 -4.35 -15.46
N GLN A 172 8.81 -4.75 -14.44
CA GLN A 172 9.71 -5.91 -14.54
C GLN A 172 8.93 -7.20 -14.79
N LYS A 173 7.78 -7.38 -14.14
CA LYS A 173 6.92 -8.53 -14.38
C LYS A 173 6.39 -8.55 -15.81
N ALA A 174 5.90 -7.42 -16.31
CA ALA A 174 5.42 -7.30 -17.69
C ALA A 174 6.52 -7.56 -18.72
N GLN A 175 7.76 -7.11 -18.47
CA GLN A 175 8.91 -7.40 -19.33
C GLN A 175 9.23 -8.90 -19.37
N ARG A 176 9.27 -9.56 -18.20
CA ARG A 176 9.50 -11.03 -18.15
C ARG A 176 8.40 -11.81 -18.87
N GLU A 177 7.15 -11.41 -18.73
CA GLU A 177 6.03 -12.03 -19.44
C GLU A 177 6.14 -11.82 -20.95
N ALA A 178 6.58 -10.64 -21.41
CA ALA A 178 6.84 -10.37 -22.83
C ALA A 178 7.99 -11.23 -23.38
N GLU A 179 9.12 -11.32 -22.66
CA GLU A 179 10.27 -12.15 -23.05
C GLU A 179 9.88 -13.64 -23.15
N VAL A 180 9.08 -14.14 -22.20
CA VAL A 180 8.58 -15.51 -22.25
C VAL A 180 7.66 -15.70 -23.44
N SER A 181 6.77 -14.74 -23.71
CA SER A 181 5.88 -14.79 -24.88
C SER A 181 6.66 -14.80 -26.20
N ASP A 182 7.69 -13.97 -26.31
CA ASP A 182 8.52 -13.90 -27.51
C ASP A 182 9.39 -15.17 -27.70
N SER A 183 9.88 -15.74 -26.62
CA SER A 183 10.59 -17.02 -26.68
C SER A 183 9.68 -18.18 -27.11
N ILE A 184 8.44 -18.20 -26.64
CA ILE A 184 7.44 -19.19 -27.08
C ILE A 184 7.09 -19.00 -28.56
N LYS A 185 6.95 -17.75 -29.04
CA LYS A 185 6.71 -17.47 -30.47
C LYS A 185 7.90 -17.88 -31.33
N ALA A 186 9.13 -17.61 -30.89
CA ALA A 186 10.35 -18.00 -31.60
C ALA A 186 10.45 -19.54 -31.72
N ALA A 187 10.18 -20.28 -30.64
CA ALA A 187 10.16 -21.73 -30.65
C ALA A 187 9.06 -22.29 -31.56
N ALA A 188 7.87 -21.67 -31.58
CA ALA A 188 6.79 -22.07 -32.48
C ALA A 188 7.10 -21.77 -33.97
N MET A 189 7.81 -20.68 -34.27
CA MET A 189 8.28 -20.39 -35.63
C MET A 189 9.38 -21.35 -36.06
N GLU A 190 10.30 -21.75 -35.21
CA GLU A 190 11.33 -22.76 -35.51
C GLU A 190 10.70 -24.14 -35.75
N GLU A 191 9.71 -24.52 -34.96
CA GLU A 191 8.93 -25.75 -35.18
C GLU A 191 8.17 -25.71 -36.51
N ALA A 192 7.57 -24.56 -36.85
CA ALA A 192 6.90 -24.37 -38.14
C ALA A 192 7.87 -24.44 -39.33
N ALA A 193 9.08 -23.88 -39.18
CA ALA A 193 10.13 -23.93 -40.22
C ALA A 193 10.66 -25.36 -40.43
N SER A 194 10.80 -26.14 -39.36
CA SER A 194 11.17 -27.57 -39.46
C SER A 194 10.11 -28.44 -40.14
N ALA A 195 8.84 -28.02 -40.03
CA ALA A 195 7.69 -28.68 -40.69
C ALA A 195 7.64 -28.49 -42.21
N THR A 196 8.40 -27.52 -42.75
CA THR A 196 8.45 -27.27 -44.19
C THR A 196 9.36 -28.26 -44.95
N ASN A 197 10.20 -29.01 -44.29
CA ASN A 197 11.10 -29.99 -44.91
C ASN A 197 11.02 -31.39 -44.24
N PRO A 198 9.85 -32.06 -44.37
CA PRO A 198 9.63 -33.31 -43.66
C PRO A 198 10.53 -34.44 -44.16
N LYS A 199 11.13 -35.19 -43.28
CA LYS A 199 11.99 -36.35 -43.58
C LYS A 199 11.16 -37.63 -43.66
N LYS A 200 11.37 -38.43 -44.73
CA LYS A 200 10.71 -39.73 -44.88
C LYS A 200 11.25 -40.70 -43.81
N ALA A 201 10.36 -41.28 -43.03
CA ALA A 201 10.69 -42.25 -42.00
C ALA A 201 9.65 -43.33 -41.83
N THR A 202 10.03 -44.40 -41.18
CA THR A 202 9.10 -45.46 -40.75
C THR A 202 9.00 -45.46 -39.22
N ILE A 203 7.83 -45.14 -38.72
CA ILE A 203 7.53 -45.24 -37.26
C ILE A 203 7.11 -46.66 -36.95
N VAL A 204 7.79 -47.29 -36.00
CA VAL A 204 7.44 -48.62 -35.45
C VAL A 204 6.89 -48.37 -34.04
N THR A 205 5.62 -48.67 -33.84
CA THR A 205 4.99 -48.55 -32.50
C THR A 205 5.34 -49.71 -31.62
N LYS A 206 5.17 -49.57 -30.29
CA LYS A 206 5.34 -50.67 -29.30
C LYS A 206 4.39 -51.84 -29.54
N LYS A 207 3.26 -51.58 -30.24
CA LYS A 207 2.30 -52.65 -30.64
C LYS A 207 2.69 -53.34 -31.93
N GLY A 208 3.88 -53.07 -32.49
CA GLY A 208 4.39 -53.72 -33.72
C GLY A 208 3.88 -53.11 -35.02
N VAL A 209 3.04 -52.09 -34.98
CA VAL A 209 2.52 -51.40 -36.21
C VAL A 209 3.65 -50.60 -36.84
N ARG A 210 3.86 -50.79 -38.14
CA ARG A 210 4.85 -50.04 -38.95
C ARG A 210 4.11 -49.08 -39.87
N MET A 211 4.48 -47.79 -39.80
CA MET A 211 3.87 -46.71 -40.61
C MET A 211 4.93 -45.96 -41.36
N LYS A 212 4.82 -45.92 -42.70
CA LYS A 212 5.66 -45.03 -43.53
C LYS A 212 5.07 -43.61 -43.47
N VAL A 213 5.85 -42.66 -42.97
CA VAL A 213 5.38 -41.29 -42.69
C VAL A 213 6.46 -40.28 -43.09
N TRP A 214 6.05 -39.02 -43.09
CA TRP A 214 6.93 -37.88 -43.23
C TRP A 214 7.00 -37.17 -41.89
N VAL A 215 8.13 -37.26 -41.21
CA VAL A 215 8.37 -36.66 -39.90
C VAL A 215 8.62 -35.18 -40.10
N CYS A 216 7.76 -34.36 -39.49
CA CYS A 216 7.87 -32.91 -39.54
C CYS A 216 8.65 -32.36 -38.35
N SER A 217 8.48 -32.95 -37.15
CA SER A 217 9.19 -32.59 -35.93
C SER A 217 9.41 -33.82 -35.08
N ASP A 218 10.59 -33.90 -34.44
CA ASP A 218 10.99 -34.99 -33.56
C ASP A 218 11.56 -34.39 -32.26
N THR A 219 10.68 -34.25 -31.25
CA THR A 219 11.02 -33.72 -29.93
C THR A 219 11.26 -34.84 -28.93
N PRO A 220 11.85 -34.60 -27.74
CA PRO A 220 12.07 -35.63 -26.73
C PRO A 220 10.79 -36.38 -26.30
N THR A 221 9.63 -35.75 -26.39
CA THR A 221 8.35 -36.31 -25.88
C THR A 221 7.38 -36.72 -26.98
N MET A 222 7.46 -36.12 -28.18
CA MET A 222 6.45 -36.23 -29.21
C MET A 222 7.06 -36.21 -30.62
N VAL A 223 6.42 -36.93 -31.54
CA VAL A 223 6.76 -36.90 -32.98
C VAL A 223 5.56 -36.40 -33.74
N SER A 224 5.75 -35.34 -34.54
CA SER A 224 4.77 -34.81 -35.47
C SER A 224 5.05 -35.32 -36.88
N TYR A 225 4.05 -35.88 -37.54
CA TYR A 225 4.25 -36.52 -38.85
C TYR A 225 3.06 -36.33 -39.77
N LYS A 226 3.29 -36.45 -41.08
CA LYS A 226 2.25 -36.51 -42.15
C LYS A 226 2.26 -37.90 -42.74
N LYS A 227 1.10 -38.38 -43.18
CA LYS A 227 1.00 -39.66 -43.89
C LYS A 227 1.38 -39.53 -45.37
N VAL A 228 1.28 -38.31 -45.94
CA VAL A 228 1.57 -37.98 -47.31
C VAL A 228 2.46 -36.74 -47.36
N ASN A 229 3.40 -36.67 -48.29
CA ASN A 229 4.26 -35.49 -48.51
C ASN A 229 3.49 -34.40 -49.26
N SER A 230 2.64 -33.69 -48.59
CA SER A 230 1.87 -32.59 -49.16
C SER A 230 1.82 -31.44 -48.13
N ALA A 231 1.93 -30.21 -48.64
CA ALA A 231 1.80 -29.03 -47.79
C ALA A 231 0.44 -28.94 -47.09
N LYS A 232 -0.63 -29.44 -47.76
CA LYS A 232 -2.00 -29.48 -47.23
C LYS A 232 -2.34 -30.73 -46.42
N ALA A 233 -1.39 -31.67 -46.23
CA ALA A 233 -1.66 -32.90 -45.48
C ALA A 233 -1.77 -32.62 -44.00
N ALA A 234 -2.73 -33.26 -43.32
CA ALA A 234 -2.91 -33.15 -41.89
C ALA A 234 -1.66 -33.65 -41.14
N ILE A 235 -1.27 -32.88 -40.11
CA ILE A 235 -0.22 -33.25 -39.18
C ILE A 235 -0.82 -34.06 -38.05
N PHE A 236 -0.20 -35.20 -37.75
CA PHE A 236 -0.58 -36.09 -36.67
C PHE A 236 0.55 -36.05 -35.58
N ASN A 237 0.18 -36.06 -34.32
CA ASN A 237 1.11 -36.09 -33.22
C ASN A 237 1.06 -37.45 -32.52
N MET A 238 2.21 -38.02 -32.23
CA MET A 238 2.33 -39.25 -31.49
C MET A 238 3.36 -39.14 -30.37
N SER A 239 2.97 -39.50 -29.15
CA SER A 239 3.89 -39.52 -28.01
C SER A 239 4.98 -40.58 -28.23
N LYS A 240 6.26 -40.22 -27.96
CA LYS A 240 7.39 -41.14 -27.98
C LYS A 240 7.22 -42.35 -27.07
N ALA A 241 6.44 -42.22 -25.99
CA ALA A 241 6.10 -43.36 -25.12
C ALA A 241 5.40 -44.49 -25.86
N LYS A 242 4.74 -44.24 -26.99
CA LYS A 242 4.04 -45.23 -27.84
C LYS A 242 4.91 -45.76 -28.99
N ILE A 243 6.07 -45.16 -29.22
CA ILE A 243 6.98 -45.49 -30.34
C ILE A 243 8.07 -46.45 -29.81
N LYS A 244 8.34 -47.49 -30.57
CA LYS A 244 9.47 -48.43 -30.31
C LYS A 244 10.73 -47.95 -31.01
N ASN A 245 10.63 -47.52 -32.29
CA ASN A 245 11.73 -47.04 -33.07
C ASN A 245 11.24 -46.14 -34.23
N ILE A 246 12.10 -45.19 -34.66
CA ILE A 246 11.92 -44.38 -35.87
C ILE A 246 13.10 -44.67 -36.78
N ILE A 247 12.83 -45.10 -37.99
CA ILE A 247 13.83 -45.47 -39.02
C ILE A 247 13.72 -44.42 -40.12
N TYR A 248 14.70 -43.54 -40.20
CA TYR A 248 14.80 -42.46 -41.22
C TYR A 248 15.30 -43.00 -42.54
#